data_b8f7099a9c283732a1506dcf60cc40eb
#
_entry.id   b8f7099a9c283732a1506dcf60cc40eb
#
_cell.length_a   1.000
_cell.length_b   1.000
_cell.length_c   1.000
_cell.angle_alpha   90.00
_cell.angle_beta   90.00
_cell.angle_gamma   90.00
#
_symmetry.space_group_name_H-M   'P 1'
#
loop_
_entity.id
_entity.type
_entity.pdbx_description
1 polymer ?
#
loop_
_entity_poly.entity_id
_entity_poly.type
_entity_poly.pdbx_seq_one_letter_code
_entity_poly.pdbx_strand_id
1 'polypeptide(L)'
;MKKNITKEQIVETALELMRNKSDLRGLNLREIARTLGCAHTNLYNYFPSYNDLLWETHAAIQEIFMKMLTKKLDIANTAEMRLSYFFEAFVEMYLDNKGWFRLAWHEYIDGDRPQGDIEATEATNKMLNQYISQIWKELYGQYPNADTSKRVLHNTHCYVVGEISNYLLGRGLIQNEAELKVYITREAVRMFRLCLISND
;
A
#
# COMPACT_ATOMS: atom_id res chain seq x y z
N MET A 1 31.17 5.45 -21.31
CA MET A 1 30.58 6.54 -20.47
C MET A 1 30.01 5.92 -19.21
N LYS A 2 30.39 6.37 -17.99
CA LYS A 2 29.72 5.98 -16.75
C LYS A 2 28.30 6.60 -16.79
N LYS A 3 27.27 5.73 -16.79
CA LYS A 3 25.89 6.16 -16.70
C LYS A 3 25.70 6.78 -15.30
N ASN A 4 25.34 8.06 -15.24
CA ASN A 4 25.07 8.71 -13.96
C ASN A 4 23.71 8.19 -13.48
N ILE A 5 23.69 7.36 -12.45
CA ILE A 5 22.51 6.73 -11.89
C ILE A 5 22.07 7.56 -10.68
N THR A 6 20.78 7.77 -10.51
CA THR A 6 20.22 8.48 -9.35
C THR A 6 19.60 7.49 -8.33
N LYS A 7 19.38 7.96 -7.10
CA LYS A 7 18.71 7.21 -6.05
C LYS A 7 17.29 6.79 -6.49
N GLU A 8 16.58 7.72 -7.11
CA GLU A 8 15.22 7.54 -7.62
C GLU A 8 15.16 6.44 -8.68
N GLN A 9 16.10 6.42 -9.63
CA GLN A 9 16.18 5.38 -10.66
C GLN A 9 16.42 3.98 -10.06
N ILE A 10 17.17 3.88 -8.97
CA ILE A 10 17.39 2.61 -8.27
C ILE A 10 16.08 2.13 -7.62
N VAL A 11 15.35 3.03 -6.94
CA VAL A 11 14.06 2.73 -6.31
C VAL A 11 13.01 2.37 -7.36
N GLU A 12 12.90 3.12 -8.45
CA GLU A 12 11.98 2.82 -9.56
C GLU A 12 12.26 1.44 -10.16
N THR A 13 13.54 1.09 -10.39
CA THR A 13 13.92 -0.24 -10.89
C THR A 13 13.58 -1.33 -9.88
N ALA A 14 13.78 -1.09 -8.59
CA ALA A 14 13.39 -2.03 -7.54
C ALA A 14 11.87 -2.26 -7.53
N LEU A 15 11.07 -1.18 -7.61
CA LEU A 15 9.62 -1.24 -7.70
C LEU A 15 9.14 -2.05 -8.91
N GLU A 16 9.71 -1.79 -10.09
CA GLU A 16 9.36 -2.52 -11.31
C GLU A 16 9.69 -4.01 -11.20
N LEU A 17 10.90 -4.34 -10.72
CA LEU A 17 11.33 -5.73 -10.56
C LEU A 17 10.50 -6.48 -9.51
N MET A 18 10.02 -5.80 -8.48
CA MET A 18 9.17 -6.38 -7.43
C MET A 18 7.73 -6.58 -7.87
N ARG A 19 7.19 -5.71 -8.69
CA ARG A 19 5.75 -5.49 -8.93
C ARG A 19 4.90 -6.76 -8.96
N ASN A 20 5.30 -7.74 -9.76
CA ASN A 20 4.54 -8.98 -9.97
C ASN A 20 5.24 -10.23 -9.41
N LYS A 21 6.31 -10.06 -8.62
CA LYS A 21 7.02 -11.21 -8.05
C LYS A 21 6.16 -11.90 -6.98
N SER A 22 6.07 -13.23 -7.09
CA SER A 22 5.45 -14.08 -6.08
C SER A 22 6.36 -14.33 -4.87
N ASP A 23 7.67 -14.06 -5.02
CA ASP A 23 8.70 -14.23 -4.00
C ASP A 23 9.79 -13.15 -4.18
N LEU A 24 10.13 -12.44 -3.11
CA LEU A 24 11.14 -11.38 -3.13
C LEU A 24 12.54 -11.89 -2.77
N ARG A 25 12.68 -13.14 -2.30
CA ARG A 25 13.97 -13.71 -1.87
C ARG A 25 15.05 -13.73 -2.94
N GLY A 26 14.67 -13.79 -4.22
CA GLY A 26 15.61 -13.75 -5.34
C GLY A 26 16.04 -12.34 -5.76
N LEU A 27 15.38 -11.29 -5.26
CA LEU A 27 15.74 -9.92 -5.59
C LEU A 27 16.88 -9.43 -4.69
N ASN A 28 17.86 -8.77 -5.28
CA ASN A 28 19.03 -8.25 -4.59
C ASN A 28 19.68 -7.11 -5.38
N LEU A 29 20.63 -6.41 -4.75
CA LEU A 29 21.33 -5.28 -5.38
C LEU A 29 22.03 -5.64 -6.71
N ARG A 30 22.46 -6.91 -6.91
CA ARG A 30 23.10 -7.33 -8.15
C ARG A 30 22.11 -7.40 -9.31
N GLU A 31 20.91 -7.90 -9.06
CA GLU A 31 19.85 -7.94 -10.08
C GLU A 31 19.43 -6.53 -10.50
N ILE A 32 19.25 -5.63 -9.53
CA ILE A 32 18.91 -4.23 -9.78
C ILE A 32 20.02 -3.54 -10.59
N ALA A 33 21.28 -3.70 -10.18
CA ALA A 33 22.42 -3.13 -10.89
C ALA A 33 22.52 -3.65 -12.33
N ARG A 34 22.27 -4.95 -12.55
CA ARG A 34 22.26 -5.55 -13.89
C ARG A 34 21.18 -4.91 -14.77
N THR A 35 19.98 -4.69 -14.24
CA THR A 35 18.88 -4.04 -14.95
C THR A 35 19.21 -2.58 -15.29
N LEU A 36 19.87 -1.86 -14.39
CA LEU A 36 20.35 -0.51 -14.61
C LEU A 36 21.56 -0.40 -15.55
N GLY A 37 22.22 -1.53 -15.85
CA GLY A 37 23.44 -1.56 -16.67
C GLY A 37 24.65 -0.97 -15.96
N CYS A 38 24.80 -1.19 -14.65
CA CYS A 38 25.91 -0.68 -13.85
C CYS A 38 26.56 -1.76 -12.97
N ALA A 39 27.73 -1.45 -12.42
CA ALA A 39 28.35 -2.31 -11.41
C ALA A 39 27.54 -2.24 -10.09
N HIS A 40 27.30 -3.40 -9.45
CA HIS A 40 26.52 -3.45 -8.20
C HIS A 40 27.19 -2.64 -7.08
N THR A 41 28.49 -2.48 -7.09
CA THR A 41 29.25 -1.64 -6.15
C THR A 41 28.83 -0.16 -6.20
N ASN A 42 28.32 0.31 -7.33
CA ASN A 42 27.84 1.70 -7.45
C ASN A 42 26.57 1.95 -6.60
N LEU A 43 25.76 0.91 -6.37
CA LEU A 43 24.54 1.05 -5.60
C LEU A 43 24.83 1.26 -4.10
N TYR A 44 25.94 0.80 -3.59
CA TYR A 44 26.36 1.03 -2.19
C TYR A 44 26.69 2.51 -1.89
N ASN A 45 26.89 3.34 -2.93
CA ASN A 45 27.03 4.78 -2.75
C ASN A 45 25.69 5.46 -2.37
N TYR A 46 24.57 4.80 -2.64
CA TYR A 46 23.20 5.28 -2.39
C TYR A 46 22.53 4.54 -1.24
N PHE A 47 22.76 3.24 -1.15
CA PHE A 47 22.16 2.35 -0.17
C PHE A 47 23.24 1.49 0.49
N PRO A 48 23.57 1.71 1.76
CA PRO A 48 24.58 0.94 2.48
C PRO A 48 24.29 -0.57 2.50
N SER A 49 23.01 -0.94 2.50
CA SER A 49 22.55 -2.34 2.45
C SER A 49 21.36 -2.51 1.51
N TYR A 50 21.00 -3.76 1.25
CA TYR A 50 19.76 -4.10 0.54
C TYR A 50 18.53 -3.73 1.37
N ASN A 51 18.60 -3.83 2.70
CA ASN A 51 17.50 -3.46 3.59
C ASN A 51 17.20 -1.95 3.55
N ASP A 52 18.22 -1.10 3.44
CA ASP A 52 18.03 0.34 3.25
C ASP A 52 17.27 0.65 1.96
N LEU A 53 17.56 -0.09 0.88
CA LEU A 53 16.79 0.03 -0.37
C LEU A 53 15.36 -0.47 -0.21
N LEU A 54 15.12 -1.56 0.53
CA LEU A 54 13.78 -2.08 0.79
C LEU A 54 12.94 -1.06 1.57
N TRP A 55 13.50 -0.43 2.59
CA TRP A 55 12.82 0.63 3.35
C TRP A 55 12.47 1.85 2.48
N GLU A 56 13.40 2.28 1.65
CA GLU A 56 13.13 3.39 0.72
C GLU A 56 12.06 3.01 -0.32
N THR A 57 12.09 1.77 -0.80
CA THR A 57 11.08 1.23 -1.72
C THR A 57 9.71 1.17 -1.03
N HIS A 58 9.66 0.78 0.24
CA HIS A 58 8.44 0.77 1.03
C HIS A 58 7.84 2.18 1.19
N ALA A 59 8.66 3.18 1.51
CA ALA A 59 8.23 4.58 1.57
C ALA A 59 7.67 5.06 0.22
N ALA A 60 8.35 4.72 -0.89
CA ALA A 60 7.89 5.07 -2.24
C ALA A 60 6.54 4.41 -2.60
N ILE A 61 6.29 3.16 -2.17
CA ILE A 61 5.00 2.49 -2.34
C ILE A 61 3.88 3.29 -1.67
N GLN A 62 4.11 3.81 -0.47
CA GLN A 62 3.13 4.62 0.24
C GLN A 62 2.80 5.92 -0.49
N GLU A 63 3.82 6.60 -1.02
CA GLU A 63 3.60 7.81 -1.82
C GLU A 63 2.81 7.53 -3.11
N ILE A 64 3.14 6.44 -3.82
CA ILE A 64 2.42 6.02 -5.03
C ILE A 64 0.97 5.73 -4.68
N PHE A 65 0.72 5.00 -3.60
CA PHE A 65 -0.62 4.72 -3.12
C PHE A 65 -1.43 5.98 -2.84
N MET A 66 -0.84 6.94 -2.11
CA MET A 66 -1.55 8.18 -1.78
C MET A 66 -1.89 9.02 -3.01
N LYS A 67 -0.98 9.09 -4.00
CA LYS A 67 -1.24 9.75 -5.28
C LYS A 67 -2.38 9.08 -6.05
N MET A 68 -2.41 7.75 -6.05
CA MET A 68 -3.47 6.96 -6.71
C MET A 68 -4.82 7.15 -6.00
N LEU A 69 -4.84 7.04 -4.68
CA LEU A 69 -6.05 7.23 -3.86
C LEU A 69 -6.65 8.62 -4.06
N THR A 70 -5.83 9.67 -3.97
CA THR A 70 -6.28 11.06 -4.18
C THR A 70 -6.95 11.21 -5.53
N LYS A 71 -6.30 10.78 -6.62
CA LYS A 71 -6.89 10.84 -7.97
C LYS A 71 -8.22 10.10 -8.08
N LYS A 72 -8.31 8.93 -7.42
CA LYS A 72 -9.55 8.13 -7.43
C LYS A 72 -10.68 8.79 -6.66
N LEU A 73 -10.37 9.44 -5.54
CA LEU A 73 -11.36 10.18 -4.76
C LEU A 73 -11.82 11.48 -5.45
N ASP A 74 -10.94 12.15 -6.19
CA ASP A 74 -11.25 13.41 -6.88
C ASP A 74 -12.31 13.24 -8.00
N ILE A 75 -12.41 12.06 -8.60
CA ILE A 75 -13.41 11.77 -9.64
C ILE A 75 -14.75 11.28 -9.07
N ALA A 76 -14.85 11.07 -7.76
CA ALA A 76 -16.07 10.59 -7.13
C ALA A 76 -17.07 11.74 -6.93
N ASN A 77 -18.29 11.59 -7.46
CA ASN A 77 -19.32 12.62 -7.43
C ASN A 77 -20.23 12.56 -6.19
N THR A 78 -20.17 11.46 -5.43
CA THR A 78 -21.01 11.27 -4.23
C THR A 78 -20.17 10.68 -3.08
N ALA A 79 -20.64 10.88 -1.85
CA ALA A 79 -20.00 10.28 -0.67
C ALA A 79 -19.96 8.75 -0.72
N GLU A 80 -21.01 8.12 -1.27
CA GLU A 80 -21.07 6.67 -1.47
C GLU A 80 -20.01 6.19 -2.46
N MET A 81 -19.81 6.92 -3.57
CA MET A 81 -18.73 6.61 -4.51
C MET A 81 -17.36 6.80 -3.87
N ARG A 82 -17.16 7.86 -3.07
CA ARG A 82 -15.90 8.07 -2.35
C ARG A 82 -15.60 6.94 -1.38
N LEU A 83 -16.60 6.46 -0.65
CA LEU A 83 -16.43 5.32 0.25
C LEU A 83 -16.03 4.05 -0.53
N SER A 84 -16.70 3.76 -1.63
CA SER A 84 -16.36 2.62 -2.49
C SER A 84 -14.95 2.75 -3.06
N TYR A 85 -14.63 3.91 -3.63
CA TYR A 85 -13.34 4.19 -4.25
C TYR A 85 -12.18 4.20 -3.24
N PHE A 86 -12.45 4.60 -2.00
CA PHE A 86 -11.46 4.53 -0.92
C PHE A 86 -10.99 3.08 -0.71
N PHE A 87 -11.90 2.12 -0.55
CA PHE A 87 -11.53 0.72 -0.36
C PHE A 87 -11.06 0.04 -1.65
N GLU A 88 -11.66 0.37 -2.78
CA GLU A 88 -11.24 -0.13 -4.08
C GLU A 88 -9.78 0.25 -4.38
N ALA A 89 -9.32 1.44 -3.97
CA ALA A 89 -7.94 1.86 -4.12
C ALA A 89 -6.95 0.94 -3.38
N PHE A 90 -7.25 0.49 -2.17
CA PHE A 90 -6.44 -0.50 -1.46
C PHE A 90 -6.39 -1.83 -2.20
N VAL A 91 -7.55 -2.31 -2.63
CA VAL A 91 -7.69 -3.61 -3.30
C VAL A 91 -6.93 -3.63 -4.63
N GLU A 92 -7.09 -2.59 -5.44
CA GLU A 92 -6.37 -2.44 -6.71
C GLU A 92 -4.86 -2.32 -6.48
N MET A 93 -4.44 -1.41 -5.57
CA MET A 93 -3.02 -1.23 -5.28
C MET A 93 -2.33 -2.55 -4.94
N TYR A 94 -2.96 -3.37 -4.12
CA TYR A 94 -2.37 -4.61 -3.62
C TYR A 94 -2.44 -5.75 -4.63
N LEU A 95 -3.56 -5.91 -5.33
CA LEU A 95 -3.70 -7.00 -6.30
C LEU A 95 -3.00 -6.72 -7.64
N ASP A 96 -2.94 -5.45 -8.06
CA ASP A 96 -2.23 -5.07 -9.28
C ASP A 96 -0.69 -4.98 -9.07
N ASN A 97 -0.23 -5.00 -7.80
CA ASN A 97 1.17 -4.91 -7.43
C ASN A 97 1.51 -5.92 -6.32
N LYS A 98 1.33 -7.22 -6.59
CA LYS A 98 1.42 -8.30 -5.60
C LYS A 98 2.76 -8.35 -4.85
N GLY A 99 3.86 -8.02 -5.52
CA GLY A 99 5.18 -7.95 -4.89
C GLY A 99 5.32 -6.74 -3.95
N TRP A 100 4.67 -5.61 -4.26
CA TRP A 100 4.64 -4.46 -3.35
C TRP A 100 3.82 -4.77 -2.09
N PHE A 101 2.68 -5.47 -2.27
CA PHE A 101 1.91 -5.97 -1.14
C PHE A 101 2.74 -6.89 -0.24
N ARG A 102 3.54 -7.80 -0.85
CA ARG A 102 4.43 -8.68 -0.08
C ARG A 102 5.47 -7.89 0.70
N LEU A 103 6.13 -6.92 0.08
CA LEU A 103 7.11 -6.07 0.76
C LEU A 103 6.47 -5.35 1.95
N ALA A 104 5.28 -4.78 1.76
CA ALA A 104 4.62 -3.98 2.79
C ALA A 104 4.06 -4.80 3.97
N TRP A 105 3.65 -6.06 3.74
CA TRP A 105 2.87 -6.82 4.72
C TRP A 105 3.42 -8.20 5.08
N HIS A 106 4.28 -8.79 4.27
CA HIS A 106 4.76 -10.16 4.47
C HIS A 106 6.27 -10.26 4.68
N GLU A 107 7.04 -9.28 4.20
CA GLU A 107 8.48 -9.33 4.34
C GLU A 107 8.93 -8.70 5.66
N TYR A 108 9.81 -9.40 6.35
CA TYR A 108 10.55 -8.81 7.47
C TYR A 108 11.80 -8.12 6.92
N ILE A 109 11.88 -6.81 7.08
CA ILE A 109 13.06 -6.03 6.71
C ILE A 109 13.90 -5.89 7.96
N ASP A 110 15.09 -6.50 7.96
CA ASP A 110 16.02 -6.48 9.08
C ASP A 110 16.67 -5.10 9.27
N GLY A 111 17.11 -4.82 10.50
CA GLY A 111 17.72 -3.55 10.90
C GLY A 111 16.73 -2.51 11.40
N ASP A 112 17.26 -1.35 11.77
CA ASP A 112 16.45 -0.24 12.28
C ASP A 112 15.63 0.40 11.14
N ARG A 113 14.36 0.66 11.42
CA ARG A 113 13.48 1.34 10.49
C ARG A 113 13.92 2.80 10.31
N PRO A 114 14.25 3.26 9.08
CA PRO A 114 14.71 4.62 8.86
C PRO A 114 13.65 5.66 9.16
N GLN A 115 14.10 6.84 9.64
CA GLN A 115 13.21 7.95 9.98
C GLN A 115 12.34 8.38 8.79
N GLY A 116 12.87 8.39 7.56
CA GLY A 116 12.11 8.74 6.35
C GLY A 116 10.94 7.80 6.07
N ASP A 117 11.07 6.49 6.33
CA ASP A 117 9.96 5.55 6.20
C ASP A 117 8.93 5.70 7.33
N ILE A 118 9.37 6.00 8.55
CA ILE A 118 8.46 6.32 9.68
C ILE A 118 7.61 7.53 9.33
N GLU A 119 8.22 8.61 8.86
CA GLU A 119 7.55 9.85 8.47
C GLU A 119 6.56 9.63 7.30
N ALA A 120 6.95 8.85 6.28
CA ALA A 120 6.07 8.50 5.18
C ALA A 120 4.84 7.71 5.68
N THR A 121 5.03 6.77 6.60
CA THR A 121 3.93 6.00 7.20
C THR A 121 2.99 6.88 8.03
N GLU A 122 3.54 7.78 8.85
CA GLU A 122 2.75 8.70 9.66
C GLU A 122 1.94 9.66 8.77
N ALA A 123 2.55 10.20 7.72
CA ALA A 123 1.88 11.05 6.75
C ALA A 123 0.73 10.31 6.04
N THR A 124 0.98 9.08 5.59
CA THR A 124 -0.03 8.21 4.98
C THR A 124 -1.19 7.95 5.94
N ASN A 125 -0.91 7.53 7.17
CA ASN A 125 -1.94 7.27 8.18
C ASN A 125 -2.77 8.52 8.49
N LYS A 126 -2.14 9.69 8.59
CA LYS A 126 -2.83 10.96 8.79
C LYS A 126 -3.79 11.28 7.64
N MET A 127 -3.33 11.15 6.40
CA MET A 127 -4.17 11.42 5.22
C MET A 127 -5.33 10.42 5.11
N LEU A 128 -5.09 9.13 5.36
CA LEU A 128 -6.14 8.11 5.35
C LEU A 128 -7.23 8.41 6.39
N ASN A 129 -6.82 8.80 7.61
CA ASN A 129 -7.77 9.21 8.65
C ASN A 129 -8.55 10.48 8.26
N GLN A 130 -7.94 11.43 7.59
CA GLN A 130 -8.64 12.62 7.09
C GLN A 130 -9.67 12.26 6.03
N TYR A 131 -9.32 11.44 5.02
CA TYR A 131 -10.25 11.00 3.98
C TYR A 131 -11.42 10.23 4.56
N ILE A 132 -11.17 9.24 5.42
CA ILE A 132 -12.25 8.43 5.99
C ILE A 132 -13.18 9.26 6.89
N SER A 133 -12.63 10.23 7.65
CA SER A 133 -13.40 11.13 8.48
C SER A 133 -14.25 12.09 7.64
N GLN A 134 -13.73 12.58 6.53
CA GLN A 134 -14.46 13.42 5.60
C GLN A 134 -15.62 12.66 4.91
N ILE A 135 -15.34 11.45 4.42
CA ILE A 135 -16.36 10.56 3.85
C ILE A 135 -17.46 10.28 4.88
N TRP A 136 -17.07 10.03 6.13
CA TRP A 136 -18.01 9.83 7.22
C TRP A 136 -18.94 11.02 7.42
N LYS A 137 -18.35 12.24 7.50
CA LYS A 137 -19.13 13.47 7.63
C LYS A 137 -20.13 13.67 6.48
N GLU A 138 -19.69 13.39 5.26
CA GLU A 138 -20.56 13.52 4.08
C GLU A 138 -21.73 12.53 4.09
N LEU A 139 -21.50 11.30 4.60
CA LEU A 139 -22.53 10.26 4.68
C LEU A 139 -23.51 10.47 5.84
N TYR A 140 -23.03 10.99 6.98
CA TYR A 140 -23.79 10.98 8.25
C TYR A 140 -23.97 12.36 8.88
N GLY A 141 -23.52 13.41 8.23
CA GLY A 141 -23.71 14.79 8.67
C GLY A 141 -22.79 15.28 9.78
N GLN A 142 -22.01 14.40 10.40
CA GLN A 142 -21.08 14.72 11.50
C GLN A 142 -19.76 13.96 11.37
N TYR A 143 -18.69 14.52 11.93
CA TYR A 143 -17.41 13.82 12.00
C TYR A 143 -17.46 12.68 13.03
N PRO A 144 -16.77 11.56 12.77
CA PRO A 144 -16.54 10.55 13.80
C PRO A 144 -15.61 11.12 14.89
N ASN A 145 -15.64 10.57 16.11
CA ASN A 145 -14.55 10.85 17.02
C ASN A 145 -13.25 10.20 16.52
N ALA A 146 -12.09 10.71 16.99
CA ALA A 146 -10.78 10.29 16.48
C ALA A 146 -10.49 8.79 16.70
N ASP A 147 -10.95 8.23 17.82
CA ASP A 147 -10.73 6.81 18.14
C ASP A 147 -11.61 5.92 17.27
N THR A 148 -12.84 6.32 17.00
CA THR A 148 -13.73 5.61 16.06
C THR A 148 -13.14 5.60 14.66
N SER A 149 -12.68 6.76 14.16
CA SER A 149 -12.05 6.85 12.83
C SER A 149 -10.85 5.91 12.70
N LYS A 150 -9.93 5.93 13.67
CA LYS A 150 -8.75 5.06 13.69
C LYS A 150 -9.13 3.57 13.73
N ARG A 151 -10.08 3.20 14.61
CA ARG A 151 -10.54 1.82 14.77
C ARG A 151 -11.20 1.29 13.51
N VAL A 152 -12.07 2.09 12.89
CA VAL A 152 -12.74 1.71 11.64
C VAL A 152 -11.74 1.50 10.52
N LEU A 153 -10.81 2.44 10.34
CA LEU A 153 -9.75 2.32 9.34
C LEU A 153 -8.89 1.08 9.59
N HIS A 154 -8.47 0.86 10.83
CA HIS A 154 -7.66 -0.30 11.20
C HIS A 154 -8.39 -1.62 10.90
N ASN A 155 -9.63 -1.78 11.37
CA ASN A 155 -10.38 -3.02 11.21
C ASN A 155 -10.66 -3.35 9.74
N THR A 156 -11.09 -2.35 8.96
CA THR A 156 -11.37 -2.54 7.54
C THR A 156 -10.09 -2.82 6.74
N HIS A 157 -8.99 -2.17 7.10
CA HIS A 157 -7.70 -2.42 6.46
C HIS A 157 -7.15 -3.82 6.79
N CYS A 158 -7.23 -4.25 8.06
CA CYS A 158 -6.85 -5.62 8.44
C CYS A 158 -7.67 -6.68 7.68
N TYR A 159 -8.96 -6.43 7.47
CA TYR A 159 -9.81 -7.29 6.65
C TYR A 159 -9.29 -7.37 5.20
N VAL A 160 -9.04 -6.23 4.56
CA VAL A 160 -8.53 -6.18 3.17
C VAL A 160 -7.19 -6.92 3.05
N VAL A 161 -6.25 -6.65 3.96
CA VAL A 161 -4.93 -7.32 3.98
C VAL A 161 -5.09 -8.83 4.19
N GLY A 162 -5.97 -9.25 5.10
CA GLY A 162 -6.24 -10.67 5.38
C GLY A 162 -6.80 -11.43 4.18
N GLU A 163 -7.79 -10.87 3.49
CA GLU A 163 -8.39 -11.49 2.29
C GLU A 163 -7.38 -11.60 1.14
N ILE A 164 -6.62 -10.53 0.89
CA ILE A 164 -5.59 -10.55 -0.15
C ILE A 164 -4.47 -11.54 0.21
N SER A 165 -4.06 -11.61 1.48
CA SER A 165 -3.08 -12.60 1.95
C SER A 165 -3.57 -14.03 1.71
N ASN A 166 -4.81 -14.33 2.07
CA ASN A 166 -5.42 -15.64 1.83
C ASN A 166 -5.46 -15.99 0.34
N TYR A 167 -5.85 -15.04 -0.51
CA TYR A 167 -5.86 -15.24 -1.95
C TYR A 167 -4.47 -15.54 -2.50
N LEU A 168 -3.46 -14.73 -2.15
CA LEU A 168 -2.08 -14.91 -2.63
C LEU A 168 -1.42 -16.21 -2.14
N LEU A 169 -1.92 -16.79 -1.04
CA LEU A 169 -1.48 -18.07 -0.50
C LEU A 169 -2.31 -19.26 -1.02
N GLY A 170 -3.25 -19.04 -1.94
CA GLY A 170 -4.14 -20.07 -2.46
C GLY A 170 -5.15 -20.60 -1.45
N ARG A 171 -5.46 -19.85 -0.39
CA ARG A 171 -6.38 -20.20 0.71
C ARG A 171 -7.66 -19.36 0.71
N GLY A 172 -7.79 -18.43 -0.24
CA GLY A 172 -8.95 -17.55 -0.35
C GLY A 172 -10.23 -18.30 -0.73
N LEU A 173 -11.37 -17.78 -0.31
CA LEU A 173 -12.70 -18.30 -0.69
C LEU A 173 -12.99 -18.06 -2.18
N ILE A 174 -12.46 -16.98 -2.74
CA ILE A 174 -12.65 -16.57 -4.13
C ILE A 174 -11.32 -16.70 -4.85
N GLN A 175 -11.29 -17.46 -5.95
CA GLN A 175 -10.08 -17.72 -6.73
C GLN A 175 -9.98 -16.81 -7.98
N ASN A 176 -11.09 -16.25 -8.44
CA ASN A 176 -11.08 -15.30 -9.54
C ASN A 176 -10.74 -13.90 -9.00
N GLU A 177 -9.67 -13.28 -9.52
CA GLU A 177 -9.17 -12.00 -9.03
C GLU A 177 -10.16 -10.84 -9.25
N ALA A 178 -10.87 -10.83 -10.38
CA ALA A 178 -11.85 -9.79 -10.67
C ALA A 178 -13.05 -9.87 -9.71
N GLU A 179 -13.54 -11.09 -9.44
CA GLU A 179 -14.60 -11.32 -8.45
C GLU A 179 -14.13 -10.97 -7.04
N LEU A 180 -12.88 -11.31 -6.70
CA LEU A 180 -12.27 -10.99 -5.41
C LEU A 180 -12.20 -9.49 -5.16
N LYS A 181 -11.78 -8.69 -6.16
CA LYS A 181 -11.74 -7.23 -6.07
C LYS A 181 -13.10 -6.65 -5.70
N VAL A 182 -14.14 -7.08 -6.39
CA VAL A 182 -15.52 -6.65 -6.13
C VAL A 182 -15.98 -7.09 -4.73
N TYR A 183 -15.70 -8.33 -4.37
CA TYR A 183 -16.09 -8.90 -3.08
C TYR A 183 -15.44 -8.15 -1.92
N ILE A 184 -14.12 -8.00 -1.91
CA ILE A 184 -13.39 -7.33 -0.81
C ILE A 184 -13.87 -5.88 -0.68
N THR A 185 -13.99 -5.14 -1.78
CA THR A 185 -14.45 -3.75 -1.75
C THR A 185 -15.84 -3.65 -1.12
N ARG A 186 -16.78 -4.49 -1.55
CA ARG A 186 -18.15 -4.50 -1.02
C ARG A 186 -18.19 -4.82 0.46
N GLU A 187 -17.47 -5.85 0.91
CA GLU A 187 -17.46 -6.23 2.33
C GLU A 187 -16.73 -5.21 3.20
N ALA A 188 -15.67 -4.54 2.71
CA ALA A 188 -15.02 -3.44 3.42
C ALA A 188 -15.98 -2.25 3.62
N VAL A 189 -16.74 -1.88 2.59
CA VAL A 189 -17.81 -0.87 2.69
C VAL A 189 -18.88 -1.29 3.69
N ARG A 190 -19.29 -2.55 3.68
CA ARG A 190 -20.24 -3.10 4.65
C ARG A 190 -19.71 -3.02 6.08
N MET A 191 -18.47 -3.44 6.31
CA MET A 191 -17.83 -3.36 7.63
C MET A 191 -17.71 -1.92 8.13
N PHE A 192 -17.34 -0.98 7.26
CA PHE A 192 -17.34 0.44 7.59
C PHE A 192 -18.70 0.89 8.15
N ARG A 193 -19.80 0.50 7.50
CA ARG A 193 -21.16 0.84 7.93
C ARG A 193 -21.59 0.15 9.24
N LEU A 194 -21.16 -1.11 9.44
CA LEU A 194 -21.47 -1.84 10.67
C LEU A 194 -20.76 -1.27 11.92
N CYS A 195 -19.57 -0.68 11.73
CA CYS A 195 -18.86 -0.01 12.82
C CYS A 195 -19.61 1.23 13.38
N LEU A 196 -20.66 1.71 12.70
CA LEU A 196 -21.55 2.76 13.16
C LEU A 196 -22.52 2.29 14.24
N ILE A 197 -23.00 1.04 14.14
CA ILE A 197 -24.07 0.50 14.96
C ILE A 197 -23.55 0.09 16.35
N SER A 198 -22.24 -0.13 16.48
CA SER A 198 -21.59 -0.61 17.72
C SER A 198 -21.01 0.51 18.58
N ASN A 199 -21.48 1.75 18.43
CA ASN A 199 -21.03 2.90 19.25
C ASN A 199 -22.00 3.21 20.43
N ASP A 200 -22.85 2.24 20.83
CA ASP A 200 -23.63 2.27 22.08
C ASP A 200 -22.99 1.42 23.17
#